data_7cbec85eb5bf73d9363d48e708c34ade
#
_entry.id   7cbec85eb5bf73d9363d48e708c34ade
#
_cell.length_a   1.000
_cell.length_b   1.000
_cell.length_c   1.000
_cell.angle_alpha   90.00
_cell.angle_beta   90.00
_cell.angle_gamma   90.00
#
_symmetry.space_group_name_H-M   'P 1'
#
loop_
_entity.id
_entity.type
_entity.pdbx_description
1 polymer ?
#
loop_
_entity_poly.entity_id
_entity_poly.type
_entity_poly.pdbx_seq_one_letter_code
_entity_poly.pdbx_strand_id
1 'polypeptide(L)'
;MSKRFLFVTVAILLITMLLCACSKEQSAFTRQNAPRHFTEMKALEKLLEVDPVVALDSMNALKAVNMREPFSVLDNNELRLREVQAQYKNRCLTKDSPDLAPVVAFYDSLTTLFPNDADLQFLRANTYYYKGVECAFANDDVSAFSHYLKALGVMQQREDWNDNPYAKRFIALIYTRLSEMLYRYGIREAAFETCHKAASYYESETDLAAMMRFEAAIYQSHKDYDKALTLFENAEQRMPVGDEPMQLAVGAKLFELQQFDSAVPHLERAFTHGDRFARVDAAAKLAEICRDKGLADQELAYTRYYVENSLMETRLTSHKMEIEYLFDEFNNPKTEMIPTKGNNYSSMLILSLFLLLVIAFMAFIIYRNRRRISHIENKITDIEQKHEQENADKDLELEQMAQRLNAPRIDFDTAWKSFSESDIVRKIKQSVEGKDIMIKSVGVYPKLKLKEMDYIELVKEANHCFPDFSSRFLKDFPDLNVADLRHSCLALLGLNDAEIAVLEGISYSGTNRRTKKILTVIGQGNNLEQALLSYLNNSYKIL
;
A
#
# COMPACT_ATOMS: atom_id res chain seq x y z
N MET A 1 -48.45 -21.88 10.31
CA MET A 1 -47.30 -20.95 10.28
C MET A 1 -47.61 -19.84 9.27
N SER A 2 -47.62 -18.60 9.73
CA SER A 2 -48.07 -17.44 8.94
C SER A 2 -47.14 -17.19 7.76
N LYS A 3 -47.69 -16.88 6.57
CA LYS A 3 -46.97 -16.46 5.37
C LYS A 3 -45.92 -15.36 5.65
N ARG A 4 -46.08 -14.61 6.74
CA ARG A 4 -45.15 -13.58 7.21
C ARG A 4 -43.87 -14.16 7.83
N PHE A 5 -43.96 -15.34 8.47
CA PHE A 5 -42.76 -16.00 9.04
C PHE A 5 -41.88 -16.60 7.94
N LEU A 6 -42.49 -17.16 6.90
CA LEU A 6 -41.79 -17.64 5.71
C LEU A 6 -41.09 -16.51 4.97
N PHE A 7 -41.73 -15.32 4.88
CA PHE A 7 -41.13 -14.15 4.22
C PHE A 7 -39.91 -13.62 4.97
N VAL A 8 -39.96 -13.61 6.31
CA VAL A 8 -38.81 -13.18 7.16
C VAL A 8 -37.69 -14.18 7.08
N THR A 9 -37.95 -15.49 7.10
CA THR A 9 -36.90 -16.51 6.94
C THR A 9 -36.27 -16.50 5.55
N VAL A 10 -37.06 -16.29 4.50
CA VAL A 10 -36.53 -16.14 3.12
C VAL A 10 -35.75 -14.84 2.97
N ALA A 11 -36.17 -13.74 3.59
CA ALA A 11 -35.44 -12.49 3.59
C ALA A 11 -34.08 -12.60 4.34
N ILE A 12 -34.06 -13.30 5.48
CA ILE A 12 -32.83 -13.57 6.21
C ILE A 12 -31.89 -14.48 5.40
N LEU A 13 -32.40 -15.50 4.73
CA LEU A 13 -31.65 -16.38 3.84
C LEU A 13 -31.09 -15.61 2.62
N LEU A 14 -31.85 -14.70 2.04
CA LEU A 14 -31.41 -13.82 0.96
C LEU A 14 -30.36 -12.82 1.44
N ILE A 15 -30.51 -12.26 2.63
CA ILE A 15 -29.50 -11.37 3.23
C ILE A 15 -28.22 -12.13 3.56
N THR A 16 -28.30 -13.35 4.09
CA THR A 16 -27.11 -14.20 4.33
C THR A 16 -26.46 -14.66 3.02
N MET A 17 -27.26 -14.99 1.97
CA MET A 17 -26.71 -15.26 0.64
C MET A 17 -26.07 -14.02 0.00
N LEU A 18 -26.67 -12.83 0.14
CA LEU A 18 -26.08 -11.56 -0.29
C LEU A 18 -24.78 -11.24 0.49
N LEU A 19 -24.76 -11.46 1.80
CA LEU A 19 -23.54 -11.28 2.60
C LEU A 19 -22.47 -12.32 2.24
N CYS A 20 -22.85 -13.57 1.93
CA CYS A 20 -21.90 -14.57 1.40
C CYS A 20 -21.46 -14.28 -0.04
N ALA A 21 -22.32 -13.71 -0.88
CA ALA A 21 -21.95 -13.25 -2.23
C ALA A 21 -21.02 -12.03 -2.16
N CYS A 22 -21.29 -11.07 -1.27
CA CYS A 22 -20.39 -9.95 -1.01
C CYS A 22 -19.05 -10.41 -0.44
N SER A 23 -19.02 -11.48 0.39
CA SER A 23 -17.74 -12.03 0.86
C SER A 23 -16.93 -12.74 -0.25
N LYS A 24 -17.62 -13.28 -1.29
CA LYS A 24 -16.93 -13.79 -2.48
C LYS A 24 -16.44 -12.67 -3.42
N GLU A 25 -17.14 -11.55 -3.50
CA GLU A 25 -16.67 -10.39 -4.26
C GLU A 25 -15.56 -9.61 -3.51
N GLN A 26 -15.56 -9.62 -2.17
CA GLN A 26 -14.48 -9.07 -1.36
C GLN A 26 -13.17 -9.87 -1.47
N SER A 27 -13.21 -11.14 -1.91
CA SER A 27 -12.00 -11.93 -2.21
C SER A 27 -11.28 -11.50 -3.48
N ALA A 28 -11.83 -10.56 -4.23
CA ALA A 28 -11.29 -10.07 -5.49
C ALA A 28 -10.74 -8.63 -5.40
N PHE A 29 -10.24 -8.21 -4.23
CA PHE A 29 -9.30 -7.10 -4.19
C PHE A 29 -7.98 -7.62 -4.76
N THR A 30 -7.98 -7.87 -6.06
CA THR A 30 -6.73 -8.16 -6.75
C THR A 30 -6.05 -6.84 -7.03
N ARG A 31 -4.72 -6.82 -6.91
CA ARG A 31 -3.88 -5.70 -7.36
C ARG A 31 -4.24 -5.24 -8.79
N GLN A 32 -4.83 -6.12 -9.60
CA GLN A 32 -5.34 -5.83 -10.95
C GLN A 32 -6.53 -4.86 -10.96
N ASN A 33 -7.32 -4.84 -9.90
CA ASN A 33 -8.44 -3.91 -9.71
C ASN A 33 -8.03 -2.68 -8.88
N ALA A 34 -6.79 -2.67 -8.40
CA ALA A 34 -6.22 -1.54 -7.69
C ALA A 34 -5.85 -0.41 -8.65
N PRO A 35 -5.67 0.80 -8.14
CA PRO A 35 -5.74 2.01 -8.93
C PRO A 35 -4.56 2.22 -9.86
N ARG A 36 -4.75 3.16 -10.69
CA ARG A 36 -4.01 4.05 -11.59
C ARG A 36 -2.56 3.69 -11.97
N HIS A 37 -1.74 3.14 -11.05
CA HIS A 37 -0.30 2.88 -11.25
C HIS A 37 0.12 1.41 -11.13
N PHE A 38 -0.84 0.50 -11.19
CA PHE A 38 -0.57 -0.94 -11.10
C PHE A 38 0.44 -1.42 -12.16
N THR A 39 0.28 -0.96 -13.40
CA THR A 39 1.14 -1.39 -14.51
C THR A 39 2.57 -0.90 -14.31
N GLU A 40 2.74 0.34 -13.87
CA GLU A 40 4.04 0.95 -13.58
C GLU A 40 4.73 0.27 -12.39
N MET A 41 3.99 -0.03 -11.32
CA MET A 41 4.52 -0.74 -10.16
C MET A 41 4.96 -2.17 -10.51
N LYS A 42 4.18 -2.85 -11.36
CA LYS A 42 4.53 -4.20 -11.83
C LYS A 42 5.73 -4.18 -12.79
N ALA A 43 5.86 -3.16 -13.62
CA ALA A 43 7.04 -2.96 -14.45
C ALA A 43 8.28 -2.70 -13.60
N LEU A 44 8.15 -1.85 -12.56
CA LEU A 44 9.21 -1.56 -11.61
C LEU A 44 9.67 -2.81 -10.84
N GLU A 45 8.73 -3.67 -10.42
CA GLU A 45 9.05 -4.94 -9.76
C GLU A 45 9.94 -5.83 -10.62
N LYS A 46 9.63 -5.94 -11.93
CA LYS A 46 10.46 -6.69 -12.87
C LYS A 46 11.83 -6.05 -13.08
N LEU A 47 11.88 -4.72 -13.21
CA LEU A 47 13.14 -4.00 -13.37
C LEU A 47 14.06 -4.17 -12.15
N LEU A 48 13.51 -4.21 -10.94
CA LEU A 48 14.28 -4.46 -9.71
C LEU A 48 15.01 -5.81 -9.73
N GLU A 49 14.51 -6.81 -10.46
CA GLU A 49 15.16 -8.10 -10.59
C GLU A 49 16.21 -8.13 -11.72
N VAL A 50 15.97 -7.38 -12.81
CA VAL A 50 16.79 -7.44 -14.03
C VAL A 50 17.88 -6.36 -14.03
N ASP A 51 17.51 -5.13 -13.72
CA ASP A 51 18.41 -3.97 -13.74
C ASP A 51 18.03 -2.99 -12.60
N PRO A 52 18.62 -3.19 -11.40
CA PRO A 52 18.33 -2.33 -10.26
C PRO A 52 18.68 -0.85 -10.46
N VAL A 53 19.64 -0.52 -11.34
CA VAL A 53 20.03 0.88 -11.63
C VAL A 53 18.92 1.58 -12.39
N VAL A 54 18.44 0.97 -13.48
CA VAL A 54 17.30 1.48 -14.25
C VAL A 54 16.03 1.50 -13.41
N ALA A 55 15.86 0.54 -12.49
CA ALA A 55 14.76 0.53 -11.54
C ALA A 55 14.79 1.76 -10.61
N LEU A 56 15.96 2.19 -10.14
CA LEU A 56 16.11 3.37 -9.30
C LEU A 56 15.74 4.67 -10.06
N ASP A 57 16.15 4.78 -11.32
CA ASP A 57 15.78 5.92 -12.17
C ASP A 57 14.26 5.96 -12.44
N SER A 58 13.67 4.80 -12.73
CA SER A 58 12.22 4.65 -12.92
C SER A 58 11.46 5.00 -11.65
N MET A 59 11.99 4.63 -10.48
CA MET A 59 11.46 5.01 -9.17
C MET A 59 11.43 6.52 -8.98
N ASN A 60 12.53 7.20 -9.29
CA ASN A 60 12.63 8.66 -9.18
C ASN A 60 11.64 9.36 -10.11
N ALA A 61 11.41 8.81 -11.30
CA ALA A 61 10.39 9.30 -12.22
C ALA A 61 8.97 9.15 -11.64
N LEU A 62 8.65 7.99 -11.04
CA LEU A 62 7.36 7.75 -10.39
C LEU A 62 7.14 8.66 -9.17
N LYS A 63 8.18 8.91 -8.36
CA LYS A 63 8.12 9.89 -7.26
C LYS A 63 7.81 11.29 -7.77
N ALA A 64 8.39 11.70 -8.89
CA ALA A 64 8.10 13.01 -9.51
C ALA A 64 6.65 13.09 -10.02
N VAL A 65 6.07 12.00 -10.51
CA VAL A 65 4.64 11.92 -10.88
C VAL A 65 3.77 12.03 -9.63
N ASN A 66 4.10 11.29 -8.55
CA ASN A 66 3.37 11.33 -7.29
C ASN A 66 3.32 12.73 -6.65
N MET A 67 4.40 13.52 -6.80
CA MET A 67 4.43 14.92 -6.33
C MET A 67 3.44 15.83 -7.07
N ARG A 68 3.12 15.53 -8.33
CA ARG A 68 2.21 16.31 -9.16
C ARG A 68 0.76 15.83 -9.07
N GLU A 69 0.57 14.54 -9.06
CA GLU A 69 -0.71 13.86 -8.99
C GLU A 69 -0.63 12.81 -7.87
N PRO A 70 -1.07 13.11 -6.64
CA PRO A 70 -0.95 12.20 -5.51
C PRO A 70 -1.52 10.82 -5.80
N PHE A 71 -0.75 9.79 -5.51
CA PHE A 71 -1.13 8.40 -5.67
C PHE A 71 -2.15 7.97 -4.61
N SER A 72 -2.79 6.83 -4.83
CA SER A 72 -3.60 6.19 -3.81
C SER A 72 -2.76 5.80 -2.59
N VAL A 73 -3.41 5.53 -1.46
CA VAL A 73 -2.71 5.06 -0.25
C VAL A 73 -1.99 3.74 -0.52
N LEU A 74 -2.58 2.85 -1.31
CA LEU A 74 -1.97 1.58 -1.69
C LEU A 74 -0.71 1.81 -2.54
N ASP A 75 -0.82 2.61 -3.62
CA ASP A 75 0.32 2.89 -4.50
C ASP A 75 1.45 3.61 -3.76
N ASN A 76 1.14 4.51 -2.81
CA ASN A 76 2.14 5.19 -2.00
C ASN A 76 2.92 4.24 -1.08
N ASN A 77 2.23 3.28 -0.45
CA ASN A 77 2.89 2.31 0.41
C ASN A 77 3.75 1.34 -0.43
N GLU A 78 3.25 0.91 -1.59
CA GLU A 78 4.05 0.09 -2.50
C GLU A 78 5.26 0.87 -3.03
N LEU A 79 5.11 2.13 -3.41
CA LEU A 79 6.20 2.98 -3.89
C LEU A 79 7.32 3.09 -2.84
N ARG A 80 6.97 3.28 -1.56
CA ARG A 80 7.95 3.30 -0.46
C ARG A 80 8.69 1.97 -0.33
N LEU A 81 7.99 0.85 -0.41
CA LEU A 81 8.59 -0.47 -0.39
C LEU A 81 9.58 -0.62 -1.55
N ARG A 82 9.15 -0.29 -2.79
CA ARG A 82 10.01 -0.39 -3.98
C ARG A 82 11.21 0.55 -3.93
N GLU A 83 11.08 1.71 -3.30
CA GLU A 83 12.19 2.63 -3.08
C GLU A 83 13.28 1.99 -2.20
N VAL A 84 12.90 1.41 -1.06
CA VAL A 84 13.86 0.72 -0.18
C VAL A 84 14.48 -0.49 -0.90
N GLN A 85 13.70 -1.25 -1.67
CA GLN A 85 14.22 -2.35 -2.50
C GLN A 85 15.27 -1.86 -3.50
N ALA A 86 14.97 -0.79 -4.24
CA ALA A 86 15.88 -0.22 -5.23
C ALA A 86 17.18 0.27 -4.58
N GLN A 87 17.06 1.01 -3.49
CA GLN A 87 18.20 1.52 -2.74
C GLN A 87 19.08 0.40 -2.18
N TYR A 88 18.46 -0.64 -1.62
CA TYR A 88 19.18 -1.81 -1.11
C TYR A 88 19.95 -2.53 -2.22
N LYS A 89 19.31 -2.83 -3.34
CA LYS A 89 19.92 -3.53 -4.47
C LYS A 89 21.06 -2.72 -5.10
N ASN A 90 20.97 -1.39 -5.09
CA ASN A 90 22.00 -0.47 -5.56
C ASN A 90 23.06 -0.12 -4.48
N ARG A 91 22.99 -0.72 -3.29
CA ARG A 91 23.90 -0.44 -2.16
C ARG A 91 23.94 1.04 -1.75
N CYS A 92 22.83 1.75 -1.93
CA CYS A 92 22.68 3.18 -1.61
C CYS A 92 21.64 3.44 -0.50
N LEU A 93 21.32 2.42 0.30
CA LEU A 93 20.46 2.57 1.47
C LEU A 93 21.13 3.50 2.47
N THR A 94 20.38 4.47 3.00
CA THR A 94 20.87 5.49 3.94
C THR A 94 19.89 5.65 5.11
N LYS A 95 20.27 6.45 6.11
CA LYS A 95 19.38 6.81 7.22
C LYS A 95 18.19 7.67 6.79
N ASP A 96 18.28 8.32 5.62
CA ASP A 96 17.22 9.15 5.03
C ASP A 96 16.30 8.34 4.11
N SER A 97 16.53 7.03 4.00
CA SER A 97 15.65 6.11 3.27
C SER A 97 14.28 6.03 3.93
N PRO A 98 13.19 5.77 3.17
CA PRO A 98 11.85 5.70 3.72
C PRO A 98 11.73 4.68 4.86
N ASP A 99 11.17 5.07 5.99
CA ASP A 99 10.81 4.14 7.06
C ASP A 99 9.67 3.22 6.61
N LEU A 100 9.87 1.92 6.73
CA LEU A 100 8.89 0.90 6.37
C LEU A 100 7.93 0.55 7.52
N ALA A 101 8.09 1.07 8.74
CA ALA A 101 7.15 0.76 9.83
C ALA A 101 5.69 1.11 9.51
N PRO A 102 5.37 2.28 8.90
CA PRO A 102 4.01 2.58 8.46
C PRO A 102 3.51 1.64 7.36
N VAL A 103 4.41 1.17 6.47
CA VAL A 103 4.08 0.24 5.39
C VAL A 103 3.76 -1.16 5.94
N VAL A 104 4.51 -1.61 6.97
CA VAL A 104 4.22 -2.84 7.71
C VAL A 104 2.82 -2.76 8.33
N ALA A 105 2.51 -1.71 9.08
CA ALA A 105 1.21 -1.52 9.72
C ALA A 105 0.06 -1.48 8.69
N PHE A 106 0.29 -0.86 7.54
CA PHE A 106 -0.68 -0.80 6.44
C PHE A 106 -0.99 -2.20 5.90
N TYR A 107 0.03 -2.99 5.51
CA TYR A 107 -0.21 -4.32 4.96
C TYR A 107 -0.71 -5.31 6.00
N ASP A 108 -0.33 -5.19 7.27
CA ASP A 108 -0.90 -5.99 8.35
C ASP A 108 -2.40 -5.76 8.49
N SER A 109 -2.84 -4.50 8.45
CA SER A 109 -4.25 -4.14 8.51
C SER A 109 -5.01 -4.60 7.26
N LEU A 110 -4.43 -4.40 6.08
CA LEU A 110 -5.07 -4.73 4.80
C LEU A 110 -5.23 -6.24 4.63
N THR A 111 -4.24 -7.04 4.99
CA THR A 111 -4.30 -8.50 4.90
C THR A 111 -5.25 -9.13 5.93
N THR A 112 -5.58 -8.43 7.01
CA THR A 112 -6.66 -8.84 7.93
C THR A 112 -8.03 -8.76 7.25
N LEU A 113 -8.22 -7.77 6.37
CA LEU A 113 -9.46 -7.62 5.59
C LEU A 113 -9.50 -8.58 4.39
N PHE A 114 -8.35 -8.88 3.79
CA PHE A 114 -8.20 -9.71 2.59
C PHE A 114 -7.19 -10.86 2.82
N PRO A 115 -7.46 -11.80 3.74
CA PRO A 115 -6.47 -12.81 4.16
C PRO A 115 -6.07 -13.80 3.07
N ASN A 116 -6.92 -13.97 2.05
CA ASN A 116 -6.69 -14.93 0.96
C ASN A 116 -6.08 -14.29 -0.30
N ASP A 117 -5.84 -12.98 -0.30
CA ASP A 117 -5.23 -12.30 -1.43
C ASP A 117 -3.73 -12.60 -1.49
N ALA A 118 -3.31 -13.35 -2.52
CA ALA A 118 -1.93 -13.77 -2.67
C ALA A 118 -0.96 -12.61 -2.89
N ASP A 119 -1.35 -11.64 -3.70
CA ASP A 119 -0.50 -10.48 -4.02
C ASP A 119 -0.29 -9.60 -2.77
N LEU A 120 -1.33 -9.39 -1.97
CA LEU A 120 -1.22 -8.64 -0.72
C LEU A 120 -0.37 -9.37 0.32
N GLN A 121 -0.52 -10.70 0.46
CA GLN A 121 0.31 -11.49 1.35
C GLN A 121 1.78 -11.46 0.91
N PHE A 122 2.04 -11.53 -0.39
CA PHE A 122 3.40 -11.42 -0.92
C PHE A 122 4.01 -10.02 -0.66
N LEU A 123 3.25 -8.94 -0.86
CA LEU A 123 3.68 -7.58 -0.52
C LEU A 123 3.95 -7.42 0.98
N ARG A 124 3.11 -8.01 1.82
CA ARG A 124 3.32 -8.06 3.28
C ARG A 124 4.62 -8.75 3.65
N ALA A 125 4.88 -9.95 3.08
CA ALA A 125 6.11 -10.68 3.32
C ALA A 125 7.35 -9.90 2.85
N ASN A 126 7.28 -9.28 1.66
CA ASN A 126 8.33 -8.39 1.16
C ASN A 126 8.57 -7.21 2.09
N THR A 127 7.50 -6.60 2.60
CA THR A 127 7.62 -5.45 3.52
C THR A 127 8.32 -5.87 4.82
N TYR A 128 7.99 -7.01 5.39
CA TYR A 128 8.70 -7.54 6.55
C TYR A 128 10.17 -7.80 6.23
N TYR A 129 10.47 -8.45 5.10
CA TYR A 129 11.86 -8.71 4.70
C TYR A 129 12.68 -7.42 4.61
N TYR A 130 12.18 -6.41 3.89
CA TYR A 130 12.93 -5.17 3.72
C TYR A 130 12.93 -4.28 4.98
N LYS A 131 11.95 -4.40 5.86
CA LYS A 131 12.02 -3.83 7.22
C LYS A 131 13.12 -4.51 8.04
N GLY A 132 13.30 -5.82 7.90
CA GLY A 132 14.44 -6.53 8.47
C GLY A 132 15.78 -6.02 7.93
N VAL A 133 15.87 -5.76 6.62
CA VAL A 133 17.06 -5.14 6.00
C VAL A 133 17.35 -3.75 6.59
N GLU A 134 16.33 -2.92 6.74
CA GLU A 134 16.43 -1.58 7.34
C GLU A 134 16.94 -1.66 8.79
N CYS A 135 16.36 -2.57 9.60
CA CYS A 135 16.81 -2.80 10.98
C CYS A 135 18.27 -3.28 11.02
N ALA A 136 18.65 -4.22 10.15
CA ALA A 136 20.04 -4.70 10.07
C ALA A 136 21.02 -3.58 9.66
N PHE A 137 20.62 -2.70 8.77
CA PHE A 137 21.38 -1.52 8.39
C PHE A 137 21.55 -0.54 9.56
N ALA A 138 20.54 -0.44 10.43
CA ALA A 138 20.59 0.35 11.65
C ALA A 138 21.35 -0.35 12.81
N ASN A 139 21.90 -1.54 12.61
CA ASN A 139 22.52 -2.42 13.61
C ASN A 139 21.55 -2.90 14.71
N ASP A 140 20.26 -2.96 14.40
CA ASP A 140 19.22 -3.58 15.24
C ASP A 140 18.97 -5.02 14.75
N ASP A 141 19.92 -5.90 15.06
CA ASP A 141 19.91 -7.27 14.56
C ASP A 141 18.76 -8.12 15.12
N VAL A 142 18.31 -7.85 16.35
CA VAL A 142 17.18 -8.59 16.97
C VAL A 142 15.87 -8.27 16.24
N SER A 143 15.59 -6.99 16.01
CA SER A 143 14.43 -6.58 15.22
C SER A 143 14.51 -7.08 13.78
N ALA A 144 15.71 -7.03 13.17
CA ALA A 144 15.92 -7.57 11.83
C ALA A 144 15.57 -9.04 11.75
N PHE A 145 16.08 -9.86 12.69
CA PHE A 145 15.79 -11.28 12.76
C PHE A 145 14.30 -11.57 12.95
N SER A 146 13.65 -10.84 13.86
CA SER A 146 12.21 -10.94 14.08
C SER A 146 11.41 -10.65 12.81
N HIS A 147 11.79 -9.62 12.05
CA HIS A 147 11.12 -9.29 10.80
C HIS A 147 11.34 -10.34 9.70
N TYR A 148 12.53 -10.95 9.61
CA TYR A 148 12.77 -12.07 8.68
C TYR A 148 11.94 -13.30 9.06
N LEU A 149 11.79 -13.62 10.35
CA LEU A 149 10.90 -14.69 10.79
C LEU A 149 9.43 -14.41 10.45
N LYS A 150 8.96 -13.15 10.62
CA LYS A 150 7.61 -12.76 10.21
C LYS A 150 7.40 -12.90 8.71
N ALA A 151 8.39 -12.50 7.89
CA ALA A 151 8.35 -12.71 6.45
C ALA A 151 8.23 -14.20 6.10
N LEU A 152 9.04 -15.05 6.74
CA LEU A 152 9.00 -16.50 6.56
C LEU A 152 7.65 -17.08 6.98
N GLY A 153 7.11 -16.66 8.13
CA GLY A 153 5.81 -17.13 8.62
C GLY A 153 4.67 -16.81 7.67
N VAL A 154 4.67 -15.61 7.04
CA VAL A 154 3.69 -15.28 6.00
C VAL A 154 3.85 -16.20 4.78
N MET A 155 5.09 -16.44 4.33
CA MET A 155 5.35 -17.30 3.17
C MET A 155 4.96 -18.77 3.41
N GLN A 156 5.14 -19.29 4.62
CA GLN A 156 4.81 -20.67 4.96
C GLN A 156 3.30 -20.94 5.12
N GLN A 157 2.46 -19.91 5.22
CA GLN A 157 1.00 -20.08 5.34
C GLN A 157 0.33 -20.53 4.03
N ARG A 158 1.04 -20.56 2.91
CA ARG A 158 0.48 -20.83 1.58
C ARG A 158 1.27 -21.92 0.88
N GLU A 159 0.64 -23.07 0.70
CA GLU A 159 1.24 -24.22 0.00
C GLU A 159 1.38 -23.98 -1.52
N ASP A 160 0.49 -23.17 -2.12
CA ASP A 160 0.50 -22.86 -3.55
C ASP A 160 1.74 -22.06 -3.99
N TRP A 161 2.49 -21.46 -3.06
CA TRP A 161 3.75 -20.79 -3.36
C TRP A 161 4.93 -21.74 -3.59
N ASN A 162 4.82 -23.00 -3.18
CA ASN A 162 5.85 -24.01 -3.43
C ASN A 162 6.03 -24.32 -4.93
N ASP A 163 5.02 -24.04 -5.76
CA ASP A 163 5.09 -24.19 -7.21
C ASP A 163 5.43 -22.89 -7.94
N ASN A 164 5.55 -21.77 -7.22
CA ASN A 164 5.87 -20.48 -7.79
C ASN A 164 7.39 -20.19 -7.68
N PRO A 165 8.14 -20.09 -8.78
CA PRO A 165 9.60 -19.87 -8.75
C PRO A 165 10.02 -18.59 -8.03
N TYR A 166 9.24 -17.51 -8.14
CA TYR A 166 9.52 -16.25 -7.45
C TYR A 166 9.35 -16.39 -5.94
N ALA A 167 8.29 -17.06 -5.51
CA ALA A 167 8.04 -17.30 -4.09
C ALA A 167 9.10 -18.23 -3.50
N LYS A 168 9.46 -19.30 -4.19
CA LYS A 168 10.57 -20.19 -3.80
C LYS A 168 11.87 -19.42 -3.58
N ARG A 169 12.26 -18.63 -4.59
CA ARG A 169 13.48 -17.83 -4.51
C ARG A 169 13.43 -16.83 -3.34
N PHE A 170 12.26 -16.25 -3.08
CA PHE A 170 12.09 -15.33 -1.96
C PHE A 170 12.18 -16.04 -0.61
N ILE A 171 11.60 -17.24 -0.46
CA ILE A 171 11.75 -18.09 0.72
C ILE A 171 13.22 -18.45 0.94
N ALA A 172 13.94 -18.86 -0.13
CA ALA A 172 15.37 -19.14 -0.06
C ALA A 172 16.16 -17.93 0.45
N LEU A 173 15.85 -16.74 -0.06
CA LEU A 173 16.50 -15.49 0.34
C LEU A 173 16.26 -15.18 1.83
N ILE A 174 15.04 -15.41 2.34
CA ILE A 174 14.74 -15.22 3.77
C ILE A 174 15.57 -16.20 4.62
N TYR A 175 15.58 -17.48 4.25
CA TYR A 175 16.40 -18.48 4.95
C TYR A 175 17.89 -18.16 4.91
N THR A 176 18.39 -17.63 3.79
CA THR A 176 19.78 -17.15 3.68
C THR A 176 20.08 -16.07 4.72
N ARG A 177 19.21 -15.06 4.84
CA ARG A 177 19.39 -13.98 5.83
C ARG A 177 19.34 -14.49 7.27
N LEU A 178 18.39 -15.38 7.56
CA LEU A 178 18.31 -16.03 8.88
C LEU A 178 19.58 -16.82 9.18
N SER A 179 20.06 -17.61 8.22
CA SER A 179 21.29 -18.40 8.36
C SER A 179 22.53 -17.53 8.57
N GLU A 180 22.69 -16.45 7.80
CA GLU A 180 23.78 -15.48 7.95
C GLU A 180 23.77 -14.85 9.35
N MET A 181 22.61 -14.51 9.89
CA MET A 181 22.49 -13.93 11.21
C MET A 181 22.80 -14.95 12.31
N LEU A 182 22.23 -16.17 12.23
CA LEU A 182 22.51 -17.26 13.16
C LEU A 182 24.02 -17.58 13.19
N TYR A 183 24.65 -17.64 12.02
CA TYR A 183 26.10 -17.82 11.90
C TYR A 183 26.87 -16.69 12.57
N ARG A 184 26.51 -15.42 12.31
CA ARG A 184 27.15 -14.23 12.90
C ARG A 184 27.12 -14.28 14.44
N TYR A 185 26.06 -14.79 15.02
CA TYR A 185 25.91 -14.91 16.47
C TYR A 185 26.42 -16.24 17.03
N GLY A 186 27.05 -17.09 16.21
CA GLY A 186 27.63 -18.37 16.64
C GLY A 186 26.60 -19.43 17.00
N ILE A 187 25.36 -19.32 16.50
CA ILE A 187 24.27 -20.31 16.64
C ILE A 187 24.38 -21.28 15.45
N ARG A 188 25.40 -22.12 15.49
CA ARG A 188 25.92 -22.81 14.30
C ARG A 188 24.99 -23.89 13.79
N GLU A 189 24.39 -24.69 14.67
CA GLU A 189 23.46 -25.78 14.31
C GLU A 189 22.24 -25.21 13.59
N ALA A 190 21.64 -24.16 14.13
CA ALA A 190 20.51 -23.48 13.49
C ALA A 190 20.91 -22.78 12.18
N ALA A 191 22.13 -22.21 12.12
CA ALA A 191 22.66 -21.65 10.88
C ALA A 191 22.81 -22.72 9.79
N PHE A 192 23.28 -23.89 10.15
CA PHE A 192 23.44 -25.03 9.26
C PHE A 192 22.09 -25.54 8.74
N GLU A 193 21.12 -25.74 9.64
CA GLU A 193 19.77 -26.18 9.27
C GLU A 193 19.09 -25.16 8.32
N THR A 194 19.18 -23.88 8.64
CA THR A 194 18.60 -22.82 7.80
C THR A 194 19.31 -22.64 6.47
N CYS A 195 20.63 -22.88 6.42
CA CYS A 195 21.41 -22.91 5.18
C CYS A 195 20.94 -24.03 4.24
N HIS A 196 20.75 -25.23 4.77
CA HIS A 196 20.20 -26.36 4.01
C HIS A 196 18.78 -26.11 3.53
N LYS A 197 17.92 -25.50 4.36
CA LYS A 197 16.58 -25.08 3.93
C LYS A 197 16.68 -24.06 2.78
N ALA A 198 17.55 -23.05 2.87
CA ALA A 198 17.77 -22.10 1.78
C ALA A 198 18.18 -22.80 0.48
N ALA A 199 19.17 -23.69 0.55
CA ALA A 199 19.67 -24.46 -0.59
C ALA A 199 18.59 -25.30 -1.25
N SER A 200 17.64 -25.87 -0.47
CA SER A 200 16.54 -26.70 -1.00
C SER A 200 15.52 -25.92 -1.85
N TYR A 201 15.46 -24.60 -1.70
CA TYR A 201 14.56 -23.72 -2.47
C TYR A 201 15.24 -23.03 -3.66
N TYR A 202 16.60 -22.99 -3.71
CA TYR A 202 17.32 -22.41 -4.84
C TYR A 202 17.37 -23.38 -6.02
N GLU A 203 17.13 -22.85 -7.22
CA GLU A 203 17.22 -23.59 -8.49
C GLU A 203 18.41 -23.11 -9.34
N SER A 204 18.96 -21.95 -9.04
CA SER A 204 20.09 -21.35 -9.76
C SER A 204 21.41 -21.95 -9.31
N GLU A 205 22.25 -22.37 -10.25
CA GLU A 205 23.61 -22.88 -9.97
C GLU A 205 24.47 -21.83 -9.22
N THR A 206 24.26 -20.55 -9.52
CA THR A 206 24.96 -19.44 -8.84
C THR A 206 24.57 -19.37 -7.36
N ASP A 207 23.27 -19.44 -7.08
CA ASP A 207 22.76 -19.35 -5.72
C ASP A 207 23.13 -20.62 -4.93
N LEU A 208 23.06 -21.80 -5.55
CA LEU A 208 23.49 -23.08 -4.94
C LEU A 208 24.98 -23.07 -4.62
N ALA A 209 25.83 -22.61 -5.54
CA ALA A 209 27.27 -22.48 -5.28
C ALA A 209 27.56 -21.48 -4.15
N ALA A 210 26.80 -20.38 -4.05
CA ALA A 210 26.92 -19.44 -2.94
C ALA A 210 26.52 -20.08 -1.60
N MET A 211 25.46 -20.86 -1.56
CA MET A 211 25.05 -21.59 -0.35
C MET A 211 26.08 -22.67 0.05
N MET A 212 26.67 -23.38 -0.91
CA MET A 212 27.75 -24.31 -0.63
C MET A 212 28.96 -23.63 0.00
N ARG A 213 29.35 -22.44 -0.50
CA ARG A 213 30.44 -21.65 0.12
C ARG A 213 30.09 -21.21 1.53
N PHE A 214 28.84 -20.84 1.76
CA PHE A 214 28.38 -20.45 3.08
C PHE A 214 28.34 -21.63 4.05
N GLU A 215 27.89 -22.80 3.60
CA GLU A 215 27.95 -24.05 4.35
C GLU A 215 29.40 -24.44 4.70
N ALA A 216 30.32 -24.29 3.73
CA ALA A 216 31.74 -24.48 3.96
C ALA A 216 32.29 -23.53 5.05
N ALA A 217 31.84 -22.26 5.06
CA ALA A 217 32.22 -21.31 6.12
C ALA A 217 31.71 -21.75 7.50
N ILE A 218 30.51 -22.32 7.58
CA ILE A 218 29.99 -22.90 8.83
C ILE A 218 30.89 -24.06 9.29
N TYR A 219 31.21 -25.03 8.42
CA TYR A 219 32.13 -26.12 8.75
C TYR A 219 33.52 -25.61 9.18
N GLN A 220 34.04 -24.63 8.45
CA GLN A 220 35.30 -23.98 8.79
C GLN A 220 35.30 -23.37 10.21
N SER A 221 34.19 -22.74 10.61
CA SER A 221 34.00 -22.20 11.95
C SER A 221 33.95 -23.29 13.05
N HIS A 222 33.61 -24.52 12.69
CA HIS A 222 33.68 -25.71 13.53
C HIS A 222 35.02 -26.41 13.47
N LYS A 223 35.99 -25.87 12.73
CA LYS A 223 37.32 -26.47 12.47
C LYS A 223 37.26 -27.80 11.71
N ASP A 224 36.16 -28.08 11.02
CA ASP A 224 36.05 -29.22 10.11
C ASP A 224 36.50 -28.79 8.70
N TYR A 225 37.84 -28.58 8.59
CA TYR A 225 38.43 -28.03 7.38
C TYR A 225 38.35 -28.97 6.17
N ASP A 226 38.28 -30.28 6.39
CA ASP A 226 38.19 -31.26 5.30
C ASP A 226 36.83 -31.16 4.58
N LYS A 227 35.75 -31.08 5.35
CA LYS A 227 34.44 -30.84 4.76
C LYS A 227 34.31 -29.46 4.13
N ALA A 228 34.87 -28.44 4.80
CA ALA A 228 34.87 -27.09 4.26
C ALA A 228 35.59 -27.05 2.89
N LEU A 229 36.78 -27.65 2.76
CA LEU A 229 37.52 -27.72 1.49
C LEU A 229 36.73 -28.44 0.40
N THR A 230 36.15 -29.62 0.70
CA THR A 230 35.30 -30.36 -0.25
C THR A 230 34.16 -29.52 -0.79
N LEU A 231 33.48 -28.75 0.07
CA LEU A 231 32.38 -27.89 -0.32
C LEU A 231 32.84 -26.66 -1.12
N PHE A 232 33.96 -26.06 -0.76
CA PHE A 232 34.54 -24.95 -1.54
C PHE A 232 34.96 -25.42 -2.93
N GLU A 233 35.60 -26.58 -3.06
CA GLU A 233 35.96 -27.15 -4.36
C GLU A 233 34.76 -27.48 -5.22
N ASN A 234 33.72 -28.06 -4.66
CA ASN A 234 32.46 -28.33 -5.36
C ASN A 234 31.77 -27.03 -5.81
N ALA A 235 31.78 -26.00 -4.97
CA ALA A 235 31.22 -24.69 -5.31
C ALA A 235 32.01 -24.00 -6.42
N GLU A 236 33.36 -24.13 -6.38
CA GLU A 236 34.24 -23.55 -7.40
C GLU A 236 34.07 -24.24 -8.76
N GLN A 237 33.84 -25.56 -8.79
CA GLN A 237 33.53 -26.28 -10.01
C GLN A 237 32.21 -25.84 -10.64
N ARG A 238 31.20 -25.46 -9.84
CA ARG A 238 29.91 -24.98 -10.33
C ARG A 238 29.97 -23.53 -10.82
N MET A 239 30.56 -22.68 -10.02
CA MET A 239 30.65 -21.23 -10.27
C MET A 239 31.99 -20.69 -9.75
N PRO A 240 33.00 -20.58 -10.61
CA PRO A 240 34.31 -20.07 -10.23
C PRO A 240 34.26 -18.63 -9.69
N VAL A 241 34.79 -18.40 -8.50
CA VAL A 241 35.01 -17.06 -7.90
C VAL A 241 36.42 -16.86 -7.42
N GLY A 242 37.29 -17.87 -7.59
CA GLY A 242 38.66 -17.89 -7.10
C GLY A 242 38.82 -18.57 -5.72
N ASP A 243 40.06 -18.71 -5.29
CA ASP A 243 40.42 -19.50 -4.12
C ASP A 243 40.33 -18.72 -2.77
N GLU A 244 39.96 -17.45 -2.79
CA GLU A 244 39.88 -16.60 -1.59
C GLU A 244 38.99 -17.20 -0.47
N PRO A 245 37.78 -17.76 -0.75
CA PRO A 245 36.93 -18.32 0.30
C PRO A 245 37.55 -19.51 1.04
N MET A 246 38.46 -20.24 0.41
CA MET A 246 39.04 -21.47 0.99
C MET A 246 40.40 -21.25 1.67
N GLN A 247 40.91 -20.03 1.69
CA GLN A 247 42.25 -19.74 2.19
C GLN A 247 42.45 -20.16 3.65
N LEU A 248 41.48 -19.94 4.53
CA LEU A 248 41.59 -20.39 5.91
C LEU A 248 41.65 -21.93 6.00
N ALA A 249 40.81 -22.63 5.28
CA ALA A 249 40.76 -24.10 5.35
C ALA A 249 42.07 -24.73 4.84
N VAL A 250 42.61 -24.21 3.73
CA VAL A 250 43.92 -24.62 3.20
C VAL A 250 45.04 -24.33 4.20
N GLY A 251 45.12 -23.10 4.69
CA GLY A 251 46.11 -22.70 5.68
C GLY A 251 46.05 -23.49 6.98
N ALA A 252 44.83 -23.78 7.46
CA ALA A 252 44.60 -24.56 8.66
C ALA A 252 45.05 -26.02 8.50
N LYS A 253 44.77 -26.64 7.35
CA LYS A 253 45.25 -28.01 7.05
C LYS A 253 46.77 -28.07 6.96
N LEU A 254 47.40 -27.11 6.32
CA LEU A 254 48.86 -27.02 6.27
C LEU A 254 49.46 -26.80 7.68
N PHE A 255 48.80 -26.02 8.52
CA PHE A 255 49.18 -25.81 9.91
C PHE A 255 49.10 -27.13 10.72
N GLU A 256 48.00 -27.90 10.59
CA GLU A 256 47.84 -29.22 11.23
C GLU A 256 48.97 -30.20 10.80
N LEU A 257 49.41 -30.11 9.54
CA LEU A 257 50.50 -30.90 9.01
C LEU A 257 51.88 -30.34 9.39
N GLN A 258 51.95 -29.31 10.23
CA GLN A 258 53.17 -28.61 10.64
C GLN A 258 53.98 -28.00 9.47
N GLN A 259 53.34 -27.77 8.33
CA GLN A 259 53.92 -27.12 7.16
C GLN A 259 53.78 -25.60 7.27
N PHE A 260 54.39 -25.01 8.31
CA PHE A 260 54.16 -23.63 8.72
C PHE A 260 54.52 -22.60 7.62
N ASP A 261 55.63 -22.81 6.89
CA ASP A 261 56.04 -21.88 5.83
C ASP A 261 55.02 -21.85 4.68
N SER A 262 54.42 -22.98 4.37
CA SER A 262 53.36 -23.09 3.37
C SER A 262 52.02 -22.57 3.91
N ALA A 263 51.75 -22.69 5.21
CA ALA A 263 50.53 -22.25 5.84
C ALA A 263 50.39 -20.72 5.91
N VAL A 264 51.51 -20.00 6.19
CA VAL A 264 51.54 -18.57 6.44
C VAL A 264 50.85 -17.75 5.35
N PRO A 265 51.19 -17.87 4.05
CA PRO A 265 50.58 -17.03 3.02
C PRO A 265 49.05 -17.24 2.92
N HIS A 266 48.54 -18.44 3.15
CA HIS A 266 47.12 -18.74 3.16
C HIS A 266 46.42 -18.15 4.39
N LEU A 267 47.02 -18.29 5.56
CA LEU A 267 46.51 -17.73 6.81
C LEU A 267 46.51 -16.19 6.80
N GLU A 268 47.55 -15.56 6.22
CA GLU A 268 47.58 -14.09 6.06
C GLU A 268 46.49 -13.57 5.13
N ARG A 269 46.23 -14.28 4.02
CA ARG A 269 45.12 -13.94 3.14
C ARG A 269 43.76 -14.11 3.86
N ALA A 270 43.56 -15.21 4.59
CA ALA A 270 42.39 -15.42 5.40
C ALA A 270 42.23 -14.36 6.50
N PHE A 271 43.30 -13.93 7.13
CA PHE A 271 43.31 -12.85 8.12
C PHE A 271 42.92 -11.50 7.52
N THR A 272 43.36 -11.23 6.28
CA THR A 272 43.14 -9.94 5.61
C THR A 272 41.74 -9.84 4.98
N HIS A 273 41.28 -10.90 4.33
CA HIS A 273 40.10 -10.90 3.48
C HIS A 273 38.95 -11.78 4.00
N GLY A 274 39.21 -12.66 4.98
CA GLY A 274 38.20 -13.56 5.54
C GLY A 274 37.12 -12.84 6.33
N ASP A 275 36.02 -13.56 6.59
CA ASP A 275 35.01 -13.11 7.52
C ASP A 275 35.55 -13.04 8.96
N ARG A 276 34.76 -12.58 9.90
CA ARG A 276 35.14 -12.40 11.30
C ARG A 276 35.72 -13.71 11.90
N PHE A 277 35.07 -14.84 11.68
CA PHE A 277 35.49 -16.13 12.25
C PHE A 277 36.79 -16.62 11.61
N ALA A 278 36.88 -16.49 10.30
CA ALA A 278 38.10 -16.83 9.57
C ALA A 278 39.28 -15.99 10.01
N ARG A 279 39.10 -14.69 10.22
CA ARG A 279 40.16 -13.77 10.69
C ARG A 279 40.61 -14.10 12.10
N VAL A 280 39.71 -14.44 13.01
CA VAL A 280 40.04 -14.80 14.40
C VAL A 280 40.82 -16.12 14.44
N ASP A 281 40.37 -17.12 13.68
CA ASP A 281 41.03 -18.44 13.63
C ASP A 281 42.42 -18.35 12.94
N ALA A 282 42.50 -17.59 11.85
CA ALA A 282 43.78 -17.33 11.19
C ALA A 282 44.79 -16.60 12.12
N ALA A 283 44.32 -15.59 12.87
CA ALA A 283 45.16 -14.86 13.82
C ALA A 283 45.70 -15.77 14.94
N ALA A 284 44.86 -16.69 15.46
CA ALA A 284 45.31 -17.66 16.47
C ALA A 284 46.47 -18.54 15.95
N LYS A 285 46.32 -19.07 14.72
CA LYS A 285 47.34 -19.94 14.09
C LYS A 285 48.59 -19.18 13.72
N LEU A 286 48.46 -17.96 13.20
CA LEU A 286 49.58 -17.08 12.89
C LEU A 286 50.36 -16.70 14.15
N ALA A 287 49.67 -16.43 15.26
CA ALA A 287 50.32 -16.15 16.55
C ALA A 287 51.16 -17.34 17.02
N GLU A 288 50.66 -18.56 16.90
CA GLU A 288 51.39 -19.78 17.26
C GLU A 288 52.62 -19.99 16.37
N ILE A 289 52.47 -19.83 15.05
CA ILE A 289 53.60 -19.92 14.12
C ILE A 289 54.68 -18.83 14.44
N CYS A 290 54.23 -17.60 14.73
CA CYS A 290 55.17 -16.52 15.09
C CYS A 290 55.90 -16.82 16.40
N ARG A 291 55.25 -17.42 17.38
CA ARG A 291 55.85 -17.88 18.63
C ARG A 291 56.94 -18.90 18.36
N ASP A 292 56.65 -19.93 17.56
CA ASP A 292 57.60 -20.97 17.23
C ASP A 292 58.82 -20.45 16.46
N LYS A 293 58.62 -19.38 15.65
CA LYS A 293 59.69 -18.71 14.90
C LYS A 293 60.38 -17.60 15.68
N GLY A 294 59.97 -17.32 16.91
CA GLY A 294 60.56 -16.26 17.74
C GLY A 294 60.26 -14.82 17.26
N LEU A 295 59.18 -14.62 16.51
CA LEU A 295 58.79 -13.33 15.94
C LEU A 295 57.83 -12.58 16.91
N ALA A 296 58.40 -12.11 18.04
CA ALA A 296 57.62 -11.60 19.19
C ALA A 296 56.66 -10.44 18.86
N ASP A 297 57.06 -9.49 18.01
CA ASP A 297 56.20 -8.34 17.63
C ASP A 297 54.97 -8.79 16.82
N GLN A 298 55.16 -9.73 15.90
CA GLN A 298 54.09 -10.27 15.09
C GLN A 298 53.17 -11.18 15.92
N GLU A 299 53.74 -12.02 16.79
CA GLU A 299 52.96 -12.82 17.76
C GLU A 299 52.05 -11.94 18.60
N LEU A 300 52.60 -10.82 19.14
CA LEU A 300 51.84 -9.89 19.96
C LEU A 300 50.70 -9.26 19.17
N ALA A 301 50.91 -8.88 17.90
CA ALA A 301 49.91 -8.26 17.05
C ALA A 301 48.74 -9.24 16.77
N TYR A 302 49.04 -10.48 16.37
CA TYR A 302 48.02 -11.49 16.10
C TYR A 302 47.30 -11.94 17.38
N THR A 303 48.03 -12.11 18.49
CA THR A 303 47.47 -12.45 19.80
C THR A 303 46.50 -11.37 20.28
N ARG A 304 46.87 -10.08 20.15
CA ARG A 304 46.01 -8.96 20.50
C ARG A 304 44.71 -9.00 19.67
N TYR A 305 44.81 -9.14 18.36
CA TYR A 305 43.67 -9.25 17.49
C TYR A 305 42.75 -10.42 17.90
N TYR A 306 43.31 -11.59 18.13
CA TYR A 306 42.62 -12.79 18.60
C TYR A 306 41.84 -12.52 19.90
N VAL A 307 42.51 -11.99 20.92
CA VAL A 307 41.90 -11.72 22.24
C VAL A 307 40.79 -10.68 22.14
N GLU A 308 41.05 -9.55 21.45
CA GLU A 308 40.07 -8.48 21.30
C GLU A 308 38.79 -8.96 20.59
N ASN A 309 38.94 -9.80 19.57
CA ASN A 309 37.82 -10.22 18.74
C ASN A 309 37.11 -11.50 19.25
N SER A 310 37.82 -12.39 19.96
CA SER A 310 37.19 -13.51 20.65
C SER A 310 36.36 -13.06 21.86
N LEU A 311 36.79 -11.99 22.57
CA LEU A 311 36.01 -11.38 23.65
C LEU A 311 34.73 -10.65 23.15
N MET A 312 34.61 -10.32 21.87
CA MET A 312 33.38 -9.79 21.31
C MET A 312 32.22 -10.80 21.37
N GLU A 313 32.47 -12.10 21.38
CA GLU A 313 31.42 -13.11 21.60
C GLU A 313 30.67 -12.90 22.92
N THR A 314 31.38 -12.43 23.96
CA THR A 314 30.80 -12.14 25.26
C THR A 314 29.87 -10.90 25.23
N ARG A 315 30.18 -9.92 24.40
CA ARG A 315 29.35 -8.71 24.25
C ARG A 315 28.08 -8.94 23.42
N LEU A 316 28.07 -9.96 22.59
CA LEU A 316 26.90 -10.34 21.77
C LEU A 316 25.96 -11.32 22.49
N THR A 317 26.25 -11.71 23.73
CA THR A 317 25.51 -12.77 24.44
C THR A 317 24.03 -12.43 24.64
N SER A 318 23.68 -11.17 24.90
CA SER A 318 22.28 -10.78 25.06
C SER A 318 21.50 -10.94 23.76
N HIS A 319 22.01 -10.40 22.67
CA HIS A 319 21.38 -10.52 21.35
C HIS A 319 21.38 -11.97 20.86
N LYS A 320 22.43 -12.73 21.15
CA LYS A 320 22.46 -14.17 20.85
C LYS A 320 21.30 -14.90 21.51
N MET A 321 21.11 -14.70 22.82
CA MET A 321 20.00 -15.33 23.57
C MET A 321 18.63 -14.92 23.02
N GLU A 322 18.45 -13.66 22.64
CA GLU A 322 17.21 -13.17 22.07
C GLU A 322 16.94 -13.78 20.68
N ILE A 323 17.98 -13.89 19.84
CA ILE A 323 17.88 -14.53 18.51
C ILE A 323 17.61 -16.02 18.63
N GLU A 324 18.29 -16.73 19.54
CA GLU A 324 18.03 -18.15 19.85
C GLU A 324 16.57 -18.34 20.31
N TYR A 325 16.12 -17.51 21.23
CA TYR A 325 14.75 -17.54 21.71
C TYR A 325 13.73 -17.33 20.59
N LEU A 326 13.91 -16.31 19.75
CA LEU A 326 13.03 -16.01 18.62
C LEU A 326 13.00 -17.17 17.62
N PHE A 327 14.14 -17.79 17.35
CA PHE A 327 14.24 -18.92 16.43
C PHE A 327 13.54 -20.16 17.00
N ASP A 328 13.76 -20.46 18.27
CA ASP A 328 13.12 -21.59 18.95
C ASP A 328 11.60 -21.41 19.07
N GLU A 329 11.15 -20.19 19.39
CA GLU A 329 9.73 -19.87 19.45
C GLU A 329 9.05 -20.00 18.09
N PHE A 330 9.74 -19.61 17.02
CA PHE A 330 9.23 -19.73 15.66
C PHE A 330 9.11 -21.19 15.20
N ASN A 331 10.13 -22.02 15.47
CA ASN A 331 10.14 -23.43 15.07
C ASN A 331 9.30 -24.33 15.99
N ASN A 332 9.24 -23.98 17.27
CA ASN A 332 8.49 -24.68 18.30
C ASN A 332 7.57 -23.67 18.98
N PRO A 333 6.54 -23.15 18.28
CA PRO A 333 5.61 -22.24 18.93
C PRO A 333 5.13 -23.00 20.16
N LYS A 334 5.54 -22.54 21.36
CA LYS A 334 4.95 -23.04 22.60
C LYS A 334 3.48 -22.95 22.33
N THR A 335 2.83 -24.10 22.26
CA THR A 335 1.39 -24.14 22.29
C THR A 335 1.09 -23.46 23.62
N GLU A 336 1.02 -22.10 23.62
CA GLU A 336 0.13 -21.50 24.56
C GLU A 336 -1.07 -22.41 24.42
N MET A 337 -1.48 -23.03 25.51
CA MET A 337 -2.81 -23.57 25.58
C MET A 337 -3.68 -22.36 25.22
N ILE A 338 -3.81 -22.13 23.91
CA ILE A 338 -4.98 -21.48 23.38
C ILE A 338 -6.03 -22.31 24.05
N PRO A 339 -6.78 -21.72 25.02
CA PRO A 339 -7.80 -22.48 25.71
C PRO A 339 -8.50 -23.16 24.56
N THR A 340 -8.28 -24.47 24.50
CA THR A 340 -8.65 -25.36 23.39
C THR A 340 -9.87 -24.79 22.82
N LYS A 341 -9.88 -24.47 21.52
CA LYS A 341 -11.05 -24.07 20.74
C LYS A 341 -12.27 -24.61 21.47
N GLY A 342 -12.52 -23.96 22.63
CA GLY A 342 -13.67 -24.26 23.47
C GLY A 342 -14.78 -23.92 22.54
N ASN A 343 -15.33 -24.96 21.94
CA ASN A 343 -16.52 -25.02 21.17
C ASN A 343 -16.95 -23.61 20.74
N ASN A 344 -16.61 -23.19 19.51
CA ASN A 344 -17.12 -21.96 18.92
C ASN A 344 -18.66 -21.89 18.98
N TYR A 345 -19.30 -22.94 19.46
CA TYR A 345 -20.72 -23.00 19.81
C TYR A 345 -21.08 -22.04 20.94
N SER A 346 -20.21 -21.77 21.93
CA SER A 346 -20.55 -20.80 22.99
C SER A 346 -20.43 -19.36 22.49
N SER A 347 -19.43 -19.01 21.70
CA SER A 347 -19.35 -17.68 21.08
C SER A 347 -20.39 -17.50 19.96
N MET A 348 -20.69 -18.54 19.19
CA MET A 348 -21.81 -18.52 18.26
C MET A 348 -23.18 -18.46 18.98
N LEU A 349 -23.35 -19.14 20.11
CA LEU A 349 -24.55 -19.02 20.95
C LEU A 349 -24.68 -17.61 21.55
N ILE A 350 -23.61 -17.02 22.04
CA ILE A 350 -23.61 -15.65 22.56
C ILE A 350 -23.92 -14.66 21.43
N LEU A 351 -23.31 -14.83 20.25
CA LEU A 351 -23.59 -13.99 19.09
C LEU A 351 -25.03 -14.16 18.58
N SER A 352 -25.55 -15.38 18.54
CA SER A 352 -26.94 -15.66 18.16
C SER A 352 -27.94 -15.13 19.19
N LEU A 353 -27.64 -15.22 20.49
CA LEU A 353 -28.44 -14.64 21.56
C LEU A 353 -28.45 -13.11 21.49
N PHE A 354 -27.29 -12.50 21.21
CA PHE A 354 -27.20 -11.06 20.99
C PHE A 354 -27.99 -10.62 19.75
N LEU A 355 -27.91 -11.37 18.66
CA LEU A 355 -28.69 -11.10 17.45
C LEU A 355 -30.20 -11.22 17.71
N LEU A 356 -30.64 -12.22 18.48
CA LEU A 356 -32.03 -12.38 18.89
C LEU A 356 -32.50 -11.22 19.79
N LEU A 357 -31.67 -10.72 20.69
CA LEU A 357 -31.95 -9.54 21.50
C LEU A 357 -32.08 -8.27 20.65
N VAL A 358 -31.22 -8.10 19.64
CA VAL A 358 -31.31 -6.98 18.68
C VAL A 358 -32.60 -7.07 17.85
N ILE A 359 -32.95 -8.25 17.38
CA ILE A 359 -34.21 -8.48 16.63
C ILE A 359 -35.43 -8.23 17.53
N ALA A 360 -35.43 -8.69 18.77
CA ALA A 360 -36.47 -8.45 19.73
C ALA A 360 -36.60 -6.95 20.07
N PHE A 361 -35.47 -6.26 20.21
CA PHE A 361 -35.43 -4.80 20.45
C PHE A 361 -35.95 -4.02 19.23
N MET A 362 -35.57 -4.41 18.01
CA MET A 362 -36.11 -3.83 16.78
C MET A 362 -37.63 -4.10 16.63
N ALA A 363 -38.06 -5.31 16.93
CA ALA A 363 -39.50 -5.64 16.95
C ALA A 363 -40.28 -4.82 17.98
N PHE A 364 -39.69 -4.58 19.17
CA PHE A 364 -40.25 -3.71 20.19
C PHE A 364 -40.34 -2.25 19.73
N ILE A 365 -39.28 -1.73 19.07
CA ILE A 365 -39.29 -0.37 18.49
C ILE A 365 -40.39 -0.27 17.42
N ILE A 366 -40.47 -1.27 16.51
CA ILE A 366 -41.51 -1.29 15.47
C ILE A 366 -42.90 -1.37 16.07
N TYR A 367 -43.11 -2.21 17.10
CA TYR A 367 -44.37 -2.29 17.82
C TYR A 367 -44.74 -0.97 18.52
N ARG A 368 -43.77 -0.35 19.21
CA ARG A 368 -43.94 0.96 19.87
C ARG A 368 -44.22 2.08 18.87
N ASN A 369 -43.56 2.06 17.71
CA ASN A 369 -43.79 3.04 16.66
C ASN A 369 -45.15 2.82 15.98
N ARG A 370 -45.56 1.57 15.75
CA ARG A 370 -46.94 1.28 15.23
C ARG A 370 -48.02 1.78 16.17
N ARG A 371 -47.84 1.60 17.48
CA ARG A 371 -48.77 2.16 18.48
C ARG A 371 -48.83 3.69 18.46
N ARG A 372 -47.64 4.33 18.25
CA ARG A 372 -47.59 5.79 18.09
C ARG A 372 -48.21 6.25 16.76
N ILE A 373 -47.96 5.54 15.68
CA ILE A 373 -48.55 5.83 14.35
C ILE A 373 -50.07 5.69 14.41
N SER A 374 -50.60 4.60 14.96
CA SER A 374 -52.06 4.43 15.12
C SER A 374 -52.69 5.51 15.99
N HIS A 375 -51.96 6.00 17.03
CA HIS A 375 -52.46 7.11 17.83
C HIS A 375 -52.36 8.47 17.12
N ILE A 376 -51.40 8.62 16.22
CA ILE A 376 -51.28 9.79 15.35
C ILE A 376 -52.29 9.73 14.22
N GLU A 377 -52.51 8.56 13.60
CA GLU A 377 -53.56 8.36 12.57
C GLU A 377 -54.93 8.69 13.11
N ASN A 378 -55.27 8.27 14.35
CA ASN A 378 -56.53 8.62 14.98
C ASN A 378 -56.66 10.14 15.29
N LYS A 379 -55.51 10.81 15.59
CA LYS A 379 -55.50 12.27 15.74
C LYS A 379 -55.56 13.01 14.41
N ILE A 380 -54.97 12.45 13.35
CA ILE A 380 -55.03 13.01 12.01
C ILE A 380 -56.47 12.95 11.48
N THR A 381 -57.17 11.81 11.67
CA THR A 381 -58.60 11.69 11.28
C THR A 381 -59.50 12.68 12.00
N ASP A 382 -59.23 12.93 13.31
CA ASP A 382 -59.95 13.98 14.06
C ASP A 382 -59.59 15.41 13.58
N ILE A 383 -58.38 15.64 13.12
CA ILE A 383 -57.92 16.93 12.58
C ILE A 383 -58.43 17.09 11.14
N GLU A 384 -58.43 16.03 10.33
CA GLU A 384 -58.98 16.07 8.96
C GLU A 384 -60.46 16.36 8.94
N GLN A 385 -61.27 15.77 9.86
CA GLN A 385 -62.67 16.12 10.01
C GLN A 385 -62.89 17.56 10.45
N LYS A 386 -62.00 18.14 11.26
CA LYS A 386 -62.04 19.57 11.59
C LYS A 386 -61.58 20.46 10.44
N HIS A 387 -60.59 20.02 9.66
CA HIS A 387 -60.11 20.79 8.51
C HIS A 387 -61.06 20.74 7.31
N GLU A 388 -61.80 19.66 7.09
CA GLU A 388 -62.86 19.62 6.06
C GLU A 388 -63.96 20.65 6.36
N GLN A 389 -64.29 20.90 7.63
CA GLN A 389 -65.24 21.96 8.01
C GLN A 389 -64.61 23.38 7.89
N GLU A 390 -63.30 23.56 8.13
CA GLU A 390 -62.63 24.85 7.97
C GLU A 390 -62.27 25.16 6.51
N ASN A 391 -62.04 24.14 5.65
CA ASN A 391 -61.68 24.35 4.26
C ASN A 391 -62.89 24.75 3.37
N ALA A 392 -64.09 24.33 3.74
CA ALA A 392 -65.28 24.79 3.06
C ALA A 392 -65.51 26.32 3.19
N ASP A 393 -65.04 26.93 4.27
CA ASP A 393 -65.09 28.39 4.46
C ASP A 393 -63.90 29.13 3.77
N LYS A 394 -62.76 28.44 3.54
CA LYS A 394 -61.55 29.04 2.93
C LYS A 394 -61.54 28.99 1.40
N ASP A 395 -62.23 28.07 0.78
CA ASP A 395 -62.33 28.01 -0.69
C ASP A 395 -63.00 29.23 -1.27
N LEU A 396 -63.91 29.87 -0.51
CA LEU A 396 -64.50 31.12 -0.91
C LEU A 396 -63.56 32.34 -0.82
N GLU A 397 -62.57 32.32 0.07
CA GLU A 397 -61.54 33.38 0.17
C GLU A 397 -60.39 33.20 -0.86
N LEU A 398 -60.06 31.96 -1.24
CA LEU A 398 -58.99 31.68 -2.20
C LEU A 398 -59.34 32.07 -3.64
N GLU A 399 -60.62 31.97 -4.01
CA GLU A 399 -61.09 32.44 -5.33
C GLU A 399 -60.93 33.97 -5.50
N GLN A 400 -60.97 34.72 -4.41
CA GLN A 400 -60.73 36.17 -4.43
C GLN A 400 -59.23 36.55 -4.41
N MET A 401 -58.33 35.66 -3.93
CA MET A 401 -56.85 35.90 -3.95
C MET A 401 -56.20 35.47 -5.25
N ALA A 402 -56.73 34.49 -5.98
CA ALA A 402 -56.17 34.00 -7.25
C ALA A 402 -56.11 35.05 -8.35
N GLN A 403 -56.93 36.11 -8.22
CA GLN A 403 -56.90 37.26 -9.16
C GLN A 403 -55.79 38.29 -8.85
N ARG A 404 -55.01 38.13 -7.79
CA ARG A 404 -53.98 39.16 -7.38
C ARG A 404 -52.53 38.73 -7.52
N LEU A 405 -52.20 37.51 -7.96
CA LEU A 405 -50.82 37.04 -8.12
C LEU A 405 -50.43 36.88 -9.60
N ASN A 406 -50.27 38.00 -10.33
CA ASN A 406 -49.42 38.06 -11.50
C ASN A 406 -47.96 37.96 -11.04
N ALA A 407 -47.41 36.75 -11.00
CA ALA A 407 -45.98 36.56 -10.80
C ALA A 407 -45.22 37.25 -11.96
N PRO A 408 -44.16 38.00 -11.69
CA PRO A 408 -43.38 38.62 -12.71
C PRO A 408 -42.74 37.53 -13.59
N ARG A 409 -43.08 37.53 -14.89
CA ARG A 409 -42.40 36.72 -15.90
C ARG A 409 -40.95 37.21 -15.97
N ILE A 410 -39.99 36.32 -15.71
CA ILE A 410 -38.57 36.63 -15.91
C ILE A 410 -38.35 36.71 -17.41
N ASP A 411 -37.97 37.89 -17.89
CA ASP A 411 -37.51 38.04 -19.26
C ASP A 411 -36.09 37.46 -19.36
N PHE A 412 -35.95 36.34 -20.07
CA PHE A 412 -34.69 35.63 -20.23
C PHE A 412 -33.59 36.55 -20.78
N ASP A 413 -33.90 37.41 -21.76
CA ASP A 413 -32.91 38.29 -22.39
C ASP A 413 -32.37 39.30 -21.37
N THR A 414 -33.21 39.85 -20.52
CA THR A 414 -32.84 40.75 -19.44
C THR A 414 -32.03 40.04 -18.35
N ALA A 415 -32.40 38.85 -17.94
CA ALA A 415 -31.70 38.04 -16.97
C ALA A 415 -30.29 37.61 -17.50
N TRP A 416 -30.25 37.18 -18.76
CA TRP A 416 -29.00 36.83 -19.43
C TRP A 416 -28.04 38.03 -19.58
N LYS A 417 -28.56 39.18 -19.97
CA LYS A 417 -27.78 40.40 -20.05
C LYS A 417 -27.18 40.79 -18.70
N SER A 418 -28.00 40.74 -17.64
CA SER A 418 -27.56 41.02 -16.27
C SER A 418 -26.44 40.08 -15.84
N PHE A 419 -26.59 38.78 -16.08
CA PHE A 419 -25.55 37.78 -15.76
C PHE A 419 -24.27 38.00 -16.56
N SER A 420 -24.38 38.17 -17.87
CA SER A 420 -23.22 38.30 -18.77
C SER A 420 -22.41 39.59 -18.55
N GLU A 421 -23.03 40.65 -18.03
CA GLU A 421 -22.41 41.96 -17.73
C GLU A 421 -21.99 42.08 -16.25
N SER A 422 -22.23 41.07 -15.42
CA SER A 422 -21.89 41.09 -13.99
C SER A 422 -20.38 41.23 -13.73
N ASP A 423 -20.02 41.79 -12.57
CA ASP A 423 -18.64 42.08 -12.23
C ASP A 423 -17.78 40.80 -12.16
N ILE A 424 -18.30 39.71 -11.66
CA ILE A 424 -17.56 38.44 -11.60
C ILE A 424 -17.33 37.85 -12.98
N VAL A 425 -18.31 37.92 -13.89
CA VAL A 425 -18.18 37.49 -15.28
C VAL A 425 -17.17 38.34 -16.02
N ARG A 426 -17.22 39.68 -15.86
CA ARG A 426 -16.27 40.61 -16.45
C ARG A 426 -14.84 40.35 -15.96
N LYS A 427 -14.67 40.13 -14.65
CA LYS A 427 -13.38 39.80 -14.04
C LYS A 427 -12.79 38.51 -14.62
N ILE A 428 -13.60 37.46 -14.76
CA ILE A 428 -13.17 36.16 -15.31
C ILE A 428 -12.77 36.33 -16.78
N LYS A 429 -13.59 36.97 -17.62
CA LYS A 429 -13.30 37.20 -19.04
C LYS A 429 -12.03 38.03 -19.23
N GLN A 430 -11.85 39.13 -18.51
CA GLN A 430 -10.64 39.95 -18.55
C GLN A 430 -9.38 39.21 -18.14
N SER A 431 -9.48 38.20 -17.29
CA SER A 431 -8.33 37.40 -16.86
C SER A 431 -7.71 36.59 -17.99
N VAL A 432 -8.48 36.19 -19.00
CA VAL A 432 -8.05 35.40 -20.15
C VAL A 432 -7.95 36.23 -21.44
N GLU A 433 -8.59 37.41 -21.48
CA GLU A 433 -8.63 38.29 -22.64
C GLU A 433 -7.23 38.75 -23.08
N GLY A 434 -6.97 38.72 -24.39
CA GLY A 434 -5.67 39.11 -24.97
C GLY A 434 -4.53 38.11 -24.75
N LYS A 435 -4.81 36.95 -24.17
CA LYS A 435 -3.83 35.87 -23.99
C LYS A 435 -4.08 34.76 -25.03
N ASP A 436 -3.03 34.41 -25.76
CA ASP A 436 -3.08 33.30 -26.72
C ASP A 436 -2.98 31.97 -25.95
N ILE A 437 -4.12 31.56 -25.35
CA ILE A 437 -4.22 30.33 -24.55
C ILE A 437 -4.50 29.17 -25.49
N MET A 438 -3.45 28.45 -25.86
CA MET A 438 -3.52 27.22 -26.65
C MET A 438 -3.41 25.98 -25.78
N ILE A 439 -3.71 24.81 -26.34
CA ILE A 439 -3.61 23.50 -25.65
C ILE A 439 -2.27 23.28 -24.91
N LYS A 440 -1.17 23.82 -25.48
CA LYS A 440 0.19 23.73 -24.89
C LYS A 440 0.41 24.69 -23.72
N SER A 441 -0.50 25.61 -23.49
CA SER A 441 -0.36 26.68 -22.47
C SER A 441 -0.93 26.32 -21.12
N VAL A 442 -1.58 25.14 -21.01
CA VAL A 442 -2.26 24.69 -19.79
C VAL A 442 -1.24 24.34 -18.70
N GLY A 443 -0.51 25.07 -18.16
CA GLY A 443 0.55 24.91 -17.14
C GLY A 443 1.48 26.11 -17.10
N VAL A 444 1.37 26.97 -18.11
CA VAL A 444 2.19 28.20 -18.23
C VAL A 444 1.59 29.36 -17.38
N TYR A 445 0.30 29.29 -17.07
CA TYR A 445 -0.43 30.34 -16.35
C TYR A 445 -1.01 29.94 -15.00
N PRO A 446 -0.20 29.45 -14.01
CA PRO A 446 -0.72 28.99 -12.72
C PRO A 446 -1.40 30.12 -11.90
N LYS A 447 -1.10 31.37 -12.21
CA LYS A 447 -1.72 32.55 -11.56
C LYS A 447 -3.15 32.86 -12.04
N LEU A 448 -3.60 32.24 -13.13
CA LEU A 448 -4.95 32.43 -13.69
C LEU A 448 -5.99 31.50 -13.09
N LYS A 449 -5.57 30.46 -12.34
CA LYS A 449 -6.48 29.55 -11.67
C LYS A 449 -7.41 30.30 -10.72
N LEU A 450 -8.71 30.11 -10.91
CA LEU A 450 -9.74 30.69 -10.06
C LEU A 450 -9.65 30.17 -8.63
N LYS A 451 -9.89 31.05 -7.67
CA LYS A 451 -10.00 30.69 -6.26
C LYS A 451 -11.40 30.15 -5.97
N GLU A 452 -11.56 29.41 -4.88
CA GLU A 452 -12.86 28.88 -4.45
C GLU A 452 -13.92 29.99 -4.30
N MET A 453 -13.52 31.17 -3.82
CA MET A 453 -14.41 32.32 -3.67
C MET A 453 -14.93 32.84 -5.01
N ASP A 454 -14.14 32.81 -6.09
CA ASP A 454 -14.56 33.22 -7.41
C ASP A 454 -15.65 32.29 -7.97
N TYR A 455 -15.57 30.98 -7.69
CA TYR A 455 -16.61 30.02 -8.06
C TYR A 455 -17.89 30.21 -7.26
N ILE A 456 -17.78 30.48 -5.96
CA ILE A 456 -18.96 30.74 -5.10
C ILE A 456 -19.67 32.00 -5.60
N GLU A 457 -18.94 33.05 -5.93
CA GLU A 457 -19.49 34.32 -6.45
C GLU A 457 -20.13 34.13 -7.82
N LEU A 458 -19.50 33.37 -8.73
CA LEU A 458 -20.04 33.06 -10.05
C LEU A 458 -21.37 32.27 -9.96
N VAL A 459 -21.44 31.25 -9.13
CA VAL A 459 -22.66 30.45 -8.94
C VAL A 459 -23.75 31.27 -8.23
N LYS A 460 -23.37 32.13 -7.28
CA LYS A 460 -24.29 33.06 -6.61
C LYS A 460 -24.91 34.03 -7.59
N GLU A 461 -24.13 34.58 -8.49
CA GLU A 461 -24.61 35.49 -9.52
C GLU A 461 -25.52 34.80 -10.53
N ALA A 462 -25.15 33.56 -10.93
CA ALA A 462 -26.04 32.76 -11.77
C ALA A 462 -27.40 32.47 -11.09
N ASN A 463 -27.43 32.19 -9.78
CA ASN A 463 -28.65 32.01 -9.01
C ASN A 463 -29.43 33.33 -8.80
N HIS A 464 -28.75 34.47 -8.77
CA HIS A 464 -29.40 35.80 -8.67
C HIS A 464 -30.17 36.14 -9.95
N CYS A 465 -29.54 35.93 -11.12
CA CYS A 465 -30.15 36.21 -12.42
C CYS A 465 -31.17 35.11 -12.83
N PHE A 466 -30.90 33.87 -12.50
CA PHE A 466 -31.76 32.69 -12.74
C PHE A 466 -32.08 32.00 -11.42
N PRO A 467 -33.21 32.34 -10.78
CA PRO A 467 -33.53 31.83 -9.45
C PRO A 467 -33.45 30.30 -9.35
N ASP A 468 -32.75 29.82 -8.32
CA ASP A 468 -32.54 28.39 -8.05
C ASP A 468 -31.82 27.63 -9.15
N PHE A 469 -31.05 28.30 -10.02
CA PHE A 469 -30.36 27.66 -11.14
C PHE A 469 -29.48 26.47 -10.68
N SER A 470 -28.65 26.65 -9.68
CA SER A 470 -27.72 25.59 -9.24
C SER A 470 -28.45 24.36 -8.68
N SER A 471 -29.51 24.58 -7.91
CA SER A 471 -30.33 23.51 -7.33
C SER A 471 -31.13 22.78 -8.39
N ARG A 472 -31.72 23.53 -9.33
CA ARG A 472 -32.47 22.99 -10.44
C ARG A 472 -31.59 22.20 -11.39
N PHE A 473 -30.44 22.74 -11.76
CA PHE A 473 -29.48 22.09 -12.66
C PHE A 473 -29.04 20.71 -12.11
N LEU A 474 -28.65 20.63 -10.83
CA LEU A 474 -28.25 19.37 -10.21
C LEU A 474 -29.42 18.40 -9.99
N LYS A 475 -30.64 18.90 -9.89
CA LYS A 475 -31.87 18.08 -9.80
C LYS A 475 -32.25 17.50 -11.15
N ASP A 476 -32.20 18.32 -12.22
CA ASP A 476 -32.55 17.91 -13.58
C ASP A 476 -31.50 16.96 -14.18
N PHE A 477 -30.24 17.06 -13.73
CA PHE A 477 -29.11 16.24 -14.17
C PHE A 477 -28.40 15.56 -12.99
N PRO A 478 -28.97 14.52 -12.41
CA PRO A 478 -28.46 13.86 -11.19
C PRO A 478 -27.09 13.17 -11.39
N ASP A 479 -26.68 12.90 -12.64
CA ASP A 479 -25.36 12.34 -12.97
C ASP A 479 -24.23 13.38 -12.97
N LEU A 480 -24.58 14.67 -12.82
CA LEU A 480 -23.63 15.78 -12.71
C LEU A 480 -23.43 16.17 -11.25
N ASN A 481 -22.22 16.64 -10.95
CA ASN A 481 -21.84 17.08 -9.61
C ASN A 481 -21.51 18.59 -9.57
N VAL A 482 -21.17 19.10 -8.38
CA VAL A 482 -20.83 20.52 -8.18
C VAL A 482 -19.66 21.00 -9.06
N ALA A 483 -18.67 20.12 -9.33
CA ALA A 483 -17.57 20.48 -10.22
C ALA A 483 -18.01 20.56 -11.67
N ASP A 484 -18.99 19.74 -12.10
CA ASP A 484 -19.60 19.81 -13.42
C ASP A 484 -20.48 21.07 -13.55
N LEU A 485 -21.19 21.47 -12.48
CA LEU A 485 -21.92 22.74 -12.43
C LEU A 485 -21.00 23.96 -12.59
N ARG A 486 -19.88 24.01 -11.88
CA ARG A 486 -18.88 25.08 -11.99
C ARG A 486 -18.30 25.18 -13.40
N HIS A 487 -17.98 24.03 -13.99
CA HIS A 487 -17.55 23.93 -15.37
C HIS A 487 -18.59 24.46 -16.34
N SER A 488 -19.87 24.11 -16.12
CA SER A 488 -21.00 24.62 -16.90
C SER A 488 -21.14 26.15 -16.79
N CYS A 489 -20.96 26.71 -15.60
CA CYS A 489 -20.94 28.17 -15.43
C CYS A 489 -19.83 28.85 -16.22
N LEU A 490 -18.63 28.27 -16.29
CA LEU A 490 -17.53 28.81 -17.11
C LEU A 490 -17.80 28.66 -18.61
N ALA A 491 -18.37 27.54 -19.03
CA ALA A 491 -18.75 27.32 -20.42
C ALA A 491 -19.81 28.32 -20.92
N LEU A 492 -20.76 28.71 -20.05
CA LEU A 492 -21.76 29.74 -20.32
C LEU A 492 -21.15 31.12 -20.62
N LEU A 493 -19.90 31.37 -20.20
CA LEU A 493 -19.21 32.61 -20.49
C LEU A 493 -18.63 32.68 -21.92
N GLY A 494 -18.82 31.63 -22.74
CA GLY A 494 -18.25 31.52 -24.08
C GLY A 494 -16.75 31.23 -24.12
N LEU A 495 -16.21 30.69 -23.01
CA LEU A 495 -14.80 30.31 -22.90
C LEU A 495 -14.54 28.98 -23.60
N ASN A 496 -13.41 28.86 -24.29
CA ASN A 496 -13.00 27.60 -24.91
C ASN A 496 -12.38 26.63 -23.91
N ASP A 497 -12.28 25.37 -24.26
CA ASP A 497 -11.75 24.30 -23.36
C ASP A 497 -10.33 24.56 -22.84
N ALA A 498 -9.49 25.31 -23.58
CA ALA A 498 -8.13 25.64 -23.14
C ALA A 498 -8.15 26.75 -22.07
N GLU A 499 -9.03 27.73 -22.22
CA GLU A 499 -9.24 28.82 -21.25
C GLU A 499 -9.85 28.25 -19.95
N ILE A 500 -10.87 27.39 -20.07
CA ILE A 500 -11.48 26.73 -18.93
C ILE A 500 -10.45 25.86 -18.20
N ALA A 501 -9.62 25.10 -18.92
CA ALA A 501 -8.57 24.27 -18.34
C ALA A 501 -7.60 25.09 -17.47
N VAL A 502 -7.19 26.27 -17.93
CA VAL A 502 -6.31 27.20 -17.20
C VAL A 502 -7.02 27.76 -15.95
N LEU A 503 -8.27 28.15 -16.08
CA LEU A 503 -9.07 28.71 -14.98
C LEU A 503 -9.39 27.67 -13.90
N GLU A 504 -9.71 26.44 -14.29
CA GLU A 504 -9.92 25.33 -13.37
C GLU A 504 -8.60 24.76 -12.81
N GLY A 505 -7.48 25.01 -13.49
CA GLY A 505 -6.16 24.45 -13.12
C GLY A 505 -6.08 22.95 -13.34
N ILE A 506 -6.74 22.42 -14.36
CA ILE A 506 -6.74 21.02 -14.77
C ILE A 506 -6.16 20.88 -16.19
N SER A 507 -5.85 19.64 -16.61
CA SER A 507 -5.32 19.39 -17.95
C SER A 507 -6.38 19.63 -19.03
N TYR A 508 -5.96 20.03 -20.23
CA TYR A 508 -6.86 20.17 -21.38
C TYR A 508 -7.67 18.90 -21.66
N SER A 509 -7.03 17.73 -21.56
CA SER A 509 -7.73 16.45 -21.74
C SER A 509 -8.77 16.19 -20.66
N GLY A 510 -8.54 16.64 -19.43
CA GLY A 510 -9.48 16.59 -18.31
C GLY A 510 -10.69 17.48 -18.57
N THR A 511 -10.47 18.73 -19.01
CA THR A 511 -11.51 19.68 -19.41
C THR A 511 -12.36 19.10 -20.54
N ASN A 512 -11.77 18.67 -21.64
CA ASN A 512 -12.48 18.11 -22.79
C ASN A 512 -13.34 16.87 -22.41
N ARG A 513 -12.83 16.02 -21.49
CA ARG A 513 -13.60 14.87 -20.98
C ARG A 513 -14.81 15.34 -20.18
N ARG A 514 -14.66 16.37 -19.35
CA ARG A 514 -15.76 16.94 -18.56
C ARG A 514 -16.79 17.62 -19.46
N THR A 515 -16.37 18.43 -20.42
CA THR A 515 -17.21 19.04 -21.46
C THR A 515 -18.05 17.98 -22.17
N LYS A 516 -17.44 16.87 -22.63
CA LYS A 516 -18.13 15.76 -23.29
C LYS A 516 -19.12 15.04 -22.37
N LYS A 517 -18.74 14.81 -21.11
CA LYS A 517 -19.64 14.22 -20.10
C LYS A 517 -20.91 15.06 -19.94
N ILE A 518 -20.75 16.37 -19.74
CA ILE A 518 -21.87 17.29 -19.53
C ILE A 518 -22.75 17.36 -20.78
N LEU A 519 -22.16 17.49 -21.96
CA LEU A 519 -22.88 17.46 -23.23
C LEU A 519 -23.70 16.17 -23.43
N THR A 520 -23.12 15.02 -23.08
CA THR A 520 -23.83 13.73 -23.19
C THR A 520 -25.04 13.67 -22.27
N VAL A 521 -24.93 14.25 -21.07
CA VAL A 521 -26.02 14.23 -20.07
C VAL A 521 -27.11 15.24 -20.42
N ILE A 522 -26.75 16.46 -20.89
CA ILE A 522 -27.73 17.48 -21.28
C ILE A 522 -28.43 17.15 -22.60
N GLY A 523 -27.74 16.47 -23.51
CA GLY A 523 -28.33 15.89 -24.73
C GLY A 523 -28.76 16.90 -25.81
N GLN A 524 -28.38 18.18 -25.72
CA GLN A 524 -28.83 19.24 -26.65
C GLN A 524 -27.63 20.10 -27.11
N GLY A 525 -27.50 20.36 -28.42
CA GLY A 525 -26.56 21.33 -28.98
C GLY A 525 -25.24 20.74 -29.50
N ASN A 526 -24.57 21.51 -30.38
CA ASN A 526 -23.29 21.14 -31.00
C ASN A 526 -22.06 21.51 -30.13
N ASN A 527 -22.24 22.39 -29.15
CA ASN A 527 -21.24 22.75 -28.16
C ASN A 527 -21.88 22.97 -26.78
N LEU A 528 -21.07 22.97 -25.73
CA LEU A 528 -21.56 23.03 -24.35
C LEU A 528 -22.26 24.35 -24.02
N GLU A 529 -21.77 25.47 -24.51
CA GLU A 529 -22.36 26.79 -24.30
C GLU A 529 -23.81 26.81 -24.86
N GLN A 530 -23.99 26.40 -26.12
CA GLN A 530 -25.32 26.35 -26.76
C GLN A 530 -26.28 25.40 -26.05
N ALA A 531 -25.81 24.25 -25.63
CA ALA A 531 -26.61 23.29 -24.87
C ALA A 531 -27.12 23.91 -23.55
N LEU A 532 -26.26 24.59 -22.83
CA LEU A 532 -26.57 25.25 -21.56
C LEU A 532 -27.50 26.46 -21.75
N LEU A 533 -27.27 27.27 -22.76
CA LEU A 533 -28.17 28.39 -23.10
C LEU A 533 -29.55 27.91 -23.49
N SER A 534 -29.65 26.84 -24.28
CA SER A 534 -30.92 26.20 -24.61
C SER A 534 -31.64 25.66 -23.39
N TYR A 535 -30.92 25.00 -22.47
CA TYR A 535 -31.46 24.52 -21.21
C TYR A 535 -32.00 25.69 -20.36
N LEU A 536 -31.22 26.74 -20.17
CA LEU A 536 -31.66 27.94 -19.42
C LEU A 536 -32.91 28.58 -20.05
N ASN A 537 -32.87 28.82 -21.35
CA ASN A 537 -33.99 29.42 -22.06
C ASN A 537 -35.28 28.59 -21.93
N ASN A 538 -35.18 27.26 -22.08
CA ASN A 538 -36.31 26.36 -21.92
C ASN A 538 -36.82 26.27 -20.47
N SER A 539 -35.90 26.24 -19.50
CA SER A 539 -36.21 26.13 -18.08
C SER A 539 -36.87 27.38 -17.50
N TYR A 540 -36.61 28.57 -18.03
CA TYR A 540 -37.14 29.85 -17.52
C TYR A 540 -38.17 30.50 -18.43
N LYS A 541 -38.38 30.01 -19.66
CA LYS A 541 -39.44 30.44 -20.56
C LYS A 541 -40.82 29.83 -20.25
N ILE A 542 -40.84 28.76 -19.48
CA ILE A 542 -42.03 28.00 -19.10
C ILE A 542 -42.60 28.49 -17.74
N LEU A 543 -41.89 29.36 -17.05
CA LEU A 543 -42.31 30.03 -15.82
C LEU A 543 -42.84 31.41 -16.13
#